data_3128b90611b8ceb30f765346b41e9442
#
_entry.id   3128b90611b8ceb30f765346b41e9442
#
_cell.length_a   1.000
_cell.length_b   1.000
_cell.length_c   1.000
_cell.angle_alpha   90.00
_cell.angle_beta   90.00
_cell.angle_gamma   90.00
#
_symmetry.space_group_name_H-M   'P 1'
#
loop_
_entity.id
_entity.type
_entity.pdbx_description
1 polymer ?
#
loop_
_entity_poly.entity_id
_entity_poly.type
_entity_poly.pdbx_seq_one_letter_code
_entity_poly.pdbx_strand_id
1 'polypeptide(L)'
;MNCRVAALLEKLRVQECTKSRPRRSNDNALAESKNGTVIRKHFGYGHIPGRQAERLHAFHRDVLAPHLNYHRPCYFPSEQVDARGRVRKRYRQQDIMTPCQKLRSLPGAADCLRPGIDFAQLDALAGACSDNEAARRLNQVRDKLFATIRAEQAGAA
;
A
#
# COMPACT_ATOMS: atom_id res chain seq x y z
N MET A 1 8.72 -20.86 -12.99
CA MET A 1 7.92 -19.66 -12.57
C MET A 1 6.82 -19.47 -13.61
N ASN A 2 5.61 -19.10 -13.18
CA ASN A 2 4.49 -18.86 -14.11
C ASN A 2 4.82 -17.63 -14.99
N CYS A 3 4.68 -17.75 -16.32
CA CYS A 3 4.98 -16.66 -17.26
C CYS A 3 4.22 -15.35 -16.98
N ARG A 4 2.97 -15.44 -16.51
CA ARG A 4 2.18 -14.26 -16.09
C ARG A 4 2.80 -13.54 -14.88
N VAL A 5 3.36 -14.30 -13.92
CA VAL A 5 4.05 -13.72 -12.77
C VAL A 5 5.37 -13.08 -13.22
N ALA A 6 6.11 -13.71 -14.10
CA ALA A 6 7.34 -13.14 -14.66
C ALA A 6 7.06 -11.79 -15.35
N ALA A 7 6.08 -11.74 -16.24
CA ALA A 7 5.67 -10.51 -16.92
C ALA A 7 5.19 -9.40 -15.94
N LEU A 8 4.51 -9.78 -14.85
CA LEU A 8 4.12 -8.83 -13.83
C LEU A 8 5.33 -8.24 -13.09
N LEU A 9 6.29 -9.09 -12.71
CA LEU A 9 7.51 -8.64 -12.02
C LEU A 9 8.35 -7.70 -12.89
N GLU A 10 8.46 -8.02 -14.18
CA GLU A 10 9.12 -7.17 -15.17
C GLU A 10 8.41 -5.82 -15.32
N LYS A 11 7.07 -5.83 -15.47
CA LYS A 11 6.25 -4.61 -15.52
C LYS A 11 6.40 -3.74 -14.28
N LEU A 12 6.55 -4.35 -13.11
CA LEU A 12 6.76 -3.68 -11.83
C LEU A 12 8.24 -3.31 -11.59
N ARG A 13 9.14 -3.64 -12.53
CA ARG A 13 10.60 -3.40 -12.43
C ARG A 13 11.19 -3.98 -11.15
N VAL A 14 10.72 -5.17 -10.74
CA VAL A 14 11.25 -5.86 -9.57
C VAL A 14 12.64 -6.40 -9.91
N GLN A 15 13.66 -5.85 -9.26
CA GLN A 15 15.05 -6.22 -9.49
C GLN A 15 15.40 -7.56 -8.86
N GLU A 16 14.85 -7.85 -7.70
CA GLU A 16 15.10 -9.08 -6.96
C GLU A 16 13.79 -9.70 -6.49
N CYS A 17 13.58 -10.97 -6.82
CA CYS A 17 12.42 -11.73 -6.42
C CYS A 17 12.85 -12.96 -5.61
N THR A 18 12.47 -13.02 -4.35
CA THR A 18 12.73 -14.16 -3.49
C THR A 18 11.47 -15.00 -3.32
N LYS A 19 11.64 -16.29 -3.13
CA LYS A 19 10.55 -17.22 -2.83
C LYS A 19 10.65 -17.68 -1.38
N SER A 20 9.53 -17.59 -0.66
CA SER A 20 9.46 -18.14 0.70
C SER A 20 9.74 -19.64 0.73
N ARG A 21 10.52 -20.06 1.69
CA ARG A 21 10.83 -21.48 1.90
C ARG A 21 9.60 -22.21 2.46
N PRO A 22 9.37 -23.45 2.08
CA PRO A 22 8.27 -24.24 2.63
C PRO A 22 8.33 -24.30 4.17
N ARG A 23 7.19 -24.11 4.81
CA ARG A 23 7.04 -24.18 6.29
C ARG A 23 7.87 -23.15 7.07
N ARG A 24 8.29 -22.02 6.45
CA ARG A 24 9.00 -20.94 7.11
C ARG A 24 8.13 -19.68 7.09
N SER A 25 7.24 -19.54 8.08
CA SER A 25 6.31 -18.40 8.20
C SER A 25 7.04 -17.05 8.31
N ASN A 26 8.21 -17.01 8.91
CA ASN A 26 8.99 -15.78 9.06
C ASN A 26 9.43 -15.17 7.71
N ASP A 27 9.54 -16.00 6.65
CA ASP A 27 9.87 -15.50 5.30
C ASP A 27 8.75 -14.61 4.72
N ASN A 28 7.53 -14.69 5.27
CA ASN A 28 6.36 -13.91 4.85
C ASN A 28 6.02 -12.74 5.78
N ALA A 29 6.85 -12.47 6.79
CA ALA A 29 6.54 -11.48 7.84
C ALA A 29 6.15 -10.11 7.28
N LEU A 30 6.80 -9.63 6.20
CA LEU A 30 6.47 -8.37 5.56
C LEU A 30 5.08 -8.40 4.93
N ALA A 31 4.76 -9.45 4.17
CA ALA A 31 3.45 -9.62 3.53
C ALA A 31 2.34 -9.75 4.59
N GLU A 32 2.56 -10.53 5.65
CA GLU A 32 1.62 -10.70 6.74
C GLU A 32 1.37 -9.41 7.52
N SER A 33 2.42 -8.63 7.79
CA SER A 33 2.28 -7.32 8.43
C SER A 33 1.48 -6.35 7.56
N LYS A 34 1.68 -6.35 6.25
CA LYS A 34 0.91 -5.53 5.31
C LYS A 34 -0.53 -6.00 5.18
N ASN A 35 -0.77 -7.31 5.17
CA ASN A 35 -2.12 -7.86 5.25
C ASN A 35 -2.85 -7.39 6.52
N GLY A 36 -2.20 -7.42 7.67
CA GLY A 36 -2.77 -6.93 8.93
C GLY A 36 -3.06 -5.42 8.90
N THR A 37 -2.05 -4.62 8.55
CA THR A 37 -2.10 -3.16 8.68
C THR A 37 -2.86 -2.45 7.54
N VAL A 38 -3.02 -3.08 6.39
CA VAL A 38 -3.71 -2.52 5.23
C VAL A 38 -4.99 -3.30 4.95
N ILE A 39 -4.88 -4.56 4.56
CA ILE A 39 -6.05 -5.31 4.08
C ILE A 39 -7.07 -5.54 5.21
N ARG A 40 -6.67 -6.21 6.28
CA ARG A 40 -7.59 -6.54 7.38
C ARG A 40 -8.13 -5.32 8.10
N LYS A 41 -7.34 -4.27 8.21
CA LYS A 41 -7.78 -3.01 8.82
C LYS A 41 -8.92 -2.34 8.03
N HIS A 42 -8.89 -2.42 6.70
CA HIS A 42 -9.87 -1.73 5.84
C HIS A 42 -11.00 -2.64 5.34
N PHE A 43 -10.74 -3.93 5.16
CA PHE A 43 -11.71 -4.90 4.62
C PHE A 43 -12.26 -5.88 5.65
N GLY A 44 -11.67 -5.93 6.86
CA GLY A 44 -12.09 -6.87 7.92
C GLY A 44 -11.62 -8.31 7.66
N TYR A 45 -12.27 -9.24 8.36
CA TYR A 45 -11.95 -10.68 8.32
C TYR A 45 -13.07 -11.52 7.69
N GLY A 46 -14.22 -10.90 7.41
CA GLY A 46 -15.38 -11.59 6.87
C GLY A 46 -15.14 -12.04 5.42
N HIS A 47 -15.82 -13.09 5.03
CA HIS A 47 -15.85 -13.54 3.64
C HIS A 47 -16.60 -12.52 2.78
N ILE A 48 -15.98 -12.07 1.70
CA ILE A 48 -16.57 -11.18 0.72
C ILE A 48 -16.76 -11.99 -0.58
N PRO A 49 -17.99 -12.12 -1.08
CA PRO A 49 -18.25 -12.88 -2.31
C PRO A 49 -17.51 -12.32 -3.52
N GLY A 50 -17.05 -13.19 -4.42
CA GLY A 50 -16.31 -12.82 -5.62
C GLY A 50 -17.03 -11.80 -6.52
N ARG A 51 -18.39 -11.80 -6.54
CA ARG A 51 -19.19 -10.80 -7.27
C ARG A 51 -18.94 -9.36 -6.85
N GLN A 52 -18.32 -9.14 -5.66
CA GLN A 52 -17.98 -7.81 -5.15
C GLN A 52 -16.58 -7.33 -5.56
N ALA A 53 -15.81 -8.16 -6.26
CA ALA A 53 -14.40 -7.90 -6.59
C ALA A 53 -14.19 -6.56 -7.30
N GLU A 54 -15.03 -6.22 -8.28
CA GLU A 54 -14.93 -4.95 -9.01
C GLU A 54 -15.14 -3.73 -8.11
N ARG A 55 -16.10 -3.78 -7.19
CA ARG A 55 -16.35 -2.69 -6.23
C ARG A 55 -15.19 -2.51 -5.25
N LEU A 56 -14.62 -3.63 -4.77
CA LEU A 56 -13.44 -3.60 -3.92
C LEU A 56 -12.22 -3.07 -4.66
N HIS A 57 -12.07 -3.46 -5.93
CA HIS A 57 -10.99 -2.96 -6.78
C HIS A 57 -11.13 -1.45 -7.01
N ALA A 58 -12.32 -0.97 -7.35
CA ALA A 58 -12.57 0.46 -7.51
C ALA A 58 -12.28 1.24 -6.20
N PHE A 59 -12.76 0.75 -5.05
CA PHE A 59 -12.44 1.35 -3.75
C PHE A 59 -10.93 1.39 -3.49
N HIS A 60 -10.23 0.29 -3.75
CA HIS A 60 -8.78 0.24 -3.57
C HIS A 60 -8.07 1.24 -4.48
N ARG A 61 -8.39 1.24 -5.77
CA ARG A 61 -7.73 2.10 -6.77
C ARG A 61 -8.00 3.59 -6.52
N ASP A 62 -9.26 3.95 -6.26
CA ASP A 62 -9.70 5.35 -6.32
C ASP A 62 -9.68 6.05 -4.94
N VAL A 63 -9.59 5.28 -3.85
CA VAL A 63 -9.67 5.84 -2.51
C VAL A 63 -8.55 5.33 -1.59
N LEU A 64 -8.41 4.02 -1.43
CA LEU A 64 -7.46 3.45 -0.46
C LEU A 64 -6.01 3.66 -0.89
N ALA A 65 -5.66 3.35 -2.14
CA ALA A 65 -4.29 3.49 -2.62
C ALA A 65 -3.83 4.96 -2.65
N PRO A 66 -4.62 5.95 -3.11
CA PRO A 66 -4.29 7.37 -2.95
C PRO A 66 -4.07 7.78 -1.50
N HIS A 67 -4.97 7.39 -0.58
CA HIS A 67 -4.80 7.69 0.83
C HIS A 67 -3.50 7.13 1.40
N LEU A 68 -3.18 5.87 1.11
CA LEU A 68 -1.96 5.22 1.61
C LEU A 68 -0.68 5.85 1.04
N ASN A 69 -0.70 6.28 -0.22
CA ASN A 69 0.49 6.78 -0.89
C ASN A 69 0.75 8.27 -0.66
N TYR A 70 -0.29 9.08 -0.51
CA TYR A 70 -0.16 10.53 -0.45
C TYR A 70 -0.49 11.13 0.92
N HIS A 71 -1.34 10.47 1.74
CA HIS A 71 -1.90 11.06 2.95
C HIS A 71 -1.64 10.26 4.22
N ARG A 72 -0.99 9.10 4.12
CA ARG A 72 -0.66 8.28 5.30
C ARG A 72 0.84 8.24 5.52
N PRO A 73 1.38 9.05 6.46
CA PRO A 73 2.78 8.99 6.81
C PRO A 73 3.18 7.62 7.39
N CYS A 74 4.37 7.18 7.06
CA CYS A 74 5.00 5.95 7.54
C CYS A 74 6.39 6.26 8.07
N TYR A 75 6.89 5.43 9.00
CA TYR A 75 8.28 5.48 9.40
C TYR A 75 9.15 4.78 8.37
N PHE A 76 10.20 5.45 7.91
CA PHE A 76 11.25 4.88 7.07
C PHE A 76 12.56 4.92 7.87
N PRO A 77 12.87 3.85 8.66
CA PRO A 77 14.01 3.88 9.54
C PRO A 77 15.32 4.01 8.77
N SER A 78 16.23 4.82 9.30
CA SER A 78 17.63 4.83 8.88
C SER A 78 18.40 3.72 9.60
N GLU A 79 19.36 3.12 8.90
CA GLU A 79 20.26 2.12 9.51
C GLU A 79 21.48 2.81 10.08
N GLN A 80 21.83 2.43 11.31
CA GLN A 80 23.02 2.89 11.99
C GLN A 80 23.83 1.69 12.46
N VAL A 81 25.10 1.66 12.11
CA VAL A 81 26.04 0.63 12.59
C VAL A 81 26.58 1.07 13.94
N ASP A 82 26.41 0.25 14.97
CA ASP A 82 26.99 0.51 16.29
C ASP A 82 28.50 0.20 16.32
N ALA A 83 29.16 0.60 17.41
CA ALA A 83 30.61 0.38 17.58
C ALA A 83 31.03 -1.11 17.54
N ARG A 84 30.08 -2.03 17.61
CA ARG A 84 30.29 -3.48 17.52
C ARG A 84 29.96 -4.04 16.14
N GLY A 85 29.75 -3.19 15.13
CA GLY A 85 29.38 -3.60 13.77
C GLY A 85 27.95 -4.10 13.59
N ARG A 86 27.06 -3.90 14.57
CA ARG A 86 25.66 -4.35 14.48
C ARG A 86 24.81 -3.26 13.86
N VAL A 87 24.02 -3.62 12.84
CA VAL A 87 23.05 -2.72 12.22
C VAL A 87 21.84 -2.55 13.14
N ARG A 88 21.54 -1.31 13.52
CA ARG A 88 20.37 -0.93 14.29
C ARG A 88 19.48 0.01 13.47
N LYS A 89 18.19 -0.25 13.48
CA LYS A 89 17.19 0.65 12.88
C LYS A 89 16.90 1.80 13.83
N ARG A 90 17.07 3.04 13.34
CA ARG A 90 16.72 4.25 14.07
C ARG A 90 15.52 4.93 13.43
N TYR A 91 14.53 5.24 14.25
CA TYR A 91 13.29 5.91 13.85
C TYR A 91 13.35 7.37 14.32
N ARG A 92 13.57 8.29 13.43
CA ARG A 92 13.60 9.72 13.72
C ARG A 92 12.32 10.38 13.22
N GLN A 93 11.91 11.50 13.81
CA GLN A 93 10.74 12.24 13.35
C GLN A 93 10.88 12.70 11.89
N GLN A 94 12.08 13.09 11.49
CA GLN A 94 12.40 13.44 10.10
C GLN A 94 12.27 12.27 9.10
N ASP A 95 12.23 11.04 9.60
CA ASP A 95 12.08 9.82 8.79
C ASP A 95 10.60 9.45 8.63
N ILE A 96 9.68 10.30 9.12
CA ILE A 96 8.23 10.16 8.91
C ILE A 96 7.86 10.89 7.64
N MET A 97 7.39 10.16 6.65
CA MET A 97 6.96 10.71 5.37
C MET A 97 5.94 9.80 4.69
N THR A 98 5.23 10.32 3.71
CA THR A 98 4.36 9.46 2.89
C THR A 98 5.19 8.60 1.94
N PRO A 99 4.66 7.46 1.43
CA PRO A 99 5.35 6.67 0.42
C PRO A 99 5.76 7.48 -0.82
N CYS A 100 4.94 8.43 -1.26
CA CYS A 100 5.25 9.32 -2.38
C CYS A 100 6.46 10.23 -2.07
N GLN A 101 6.49 10.84 -0.88
CA GLN A 101 7.63 11.64 -0.43
C GLN A 101 8.90 10.78 -0.31
N LYS A 102 8.77 9.55 0.19
CA LYS A 102 9.90 8.61 0.25
C LYS A 102 10.43 8.26 -1.13
N LEU A 103 9.56 7.94 -2.07
CA LEU A 103 9.97 7.70 -3.46
C LEU A 103 10.76 8.88 -4.01
N ARG A 104 10.23 10.09 -3.87
CA ARG A 104 10.89 11.32 -4.34
C ARG A 104 12.28 11.52 -3.75
N SER A 105 12.51 11.11 -2.51
CA SER A 105 13.81 11.25 -1.83
C SER A 105 14.89 10.28 -2.32
N LEU A 106 14.55 9.31 -3.17
CA LEU A 106 15.49 8.31 -3.66
C LEU A 106 16.23 8.80 -4.91
N PRO A 107 17.53 8.48 -5.07
CA PRO A 107 18.25 8.72 -6.32
C PRO A 107 17.57 7.98 -7.48
N GLY A 108 17.46 8.62 -8.65
CA GLY A 108 16.85 8.01 -9.83
C GLY A 108 15.33 7.79 -9.71
N ALA A 109 14.66 8.44 -8.75
CA ALA A 109 13.23 8.26 -8.52
C ALA A 109 12.37 8.57 -9.76
N ALA A 110 12.78 9.51 -10.59
CA ALA A 110 12.08 9.86 -11.84
C ALA A 110 12.00 8.66 -12.80
N ASP A 111 13.04 7.83 -12.86
CA ASP A 111 13.10 6.65 -13.73
C ASP A 111 12.12 5.55 -13.29
N CYS A 112 11.65 5.61 -12.04
CA CYS A 112 10.64 4.68 -11.50
C CYS A 112 9.21 5.09 -11.84
N LEU A 113 8.99 6.30 -12.38
CA LEU A 113 7.67 6.76 -12.77
C LEU A 113 7.25 6.11 -14.10
N ARG A 114 5.93 6.00 -14.30
CA ARG A 114 5.41 5.55 -15.59
C ARG A 114 5.63 6.63 -16.65
N PRO A 115 5.80 6.27 -17.93
CA PRO A 115 5.85 7.24 -19.01
C PRO A 115 4.65 8.19 -18.96
N GLY A 116 4.91 9.49 -19.07
CA GLY A 116 3.88 10.52 -19.03
C GLY A 116 3.42 10.94 -17.63
N ILE A 117 4.01 10.38 -16.57
CA ILE A 117 3.76 10.80 -15.17
C ILE A 117 5.02 11.49 -14.65
N ASP A 118 4.85 12.62 -14.02
CA ASP A 118 5.90 13.36 -13.34
C ASP A 118 5.57 13.66 -11.87
N PHE A 119 6.56 14.16 -11.14
CA PHE A 119 6.36 14.48 -9.71
C PHE A 119 5.44 15.69 -9.50
N ALA A 120 5.31 16.61 -10.48
CA ALA A 120 4.39 17.73 -10.36
C ALA A 120 2.93 17.24 -10.36
N GLN A 121 2.61 16.26 -11.21
CA GLN A 121 1.29 15.63 -11.22
C GLN A 121 1.01 14.87 -9.91
N LEU A 122 2.01 14.17 -9.35
CA LEU A 122 1.85 13.47 -8.07
C LEU A 122 1.67 14.44 -6.91
N ASP A 123 2.35 15.58 -6.92
CA ASP A 123 2.19 16.66 -5.93
C ASP A 123 0.80 17.30 -6.02
N ALA A 124 0.31 17.52 -7.23
CA ALA A 124 -1.05 18.03 -7.45
C ALA A 124 -2.10 17.06 -6.86
N LEU A 125 -1.90 15.73 -7.05
CA LEU A 125 -2.77 14.72 -6.43
C LEU A 125 -2.66 14.72 -4.89
N ALA A 126 -1.45 14.84 -4.35
CA ALA A 126 -1.23 14.91 -2.90
C ALA A 126 -1.81 16.20 -2.28
N GLY A 127 -1.72 17.33 -3.00
CA GLY A 127 -2.25 18.62 -2.56
C GLY A 127 -3.74 18.83 -2.78
N ALA A 128 -4.43 17.91 -3.46
CA ALA A 128 -5.85 18.07 -3.81
C ALA A 128 -6.79 18.12 -2.60
N CYS A 129 -6.38 17.55 -1.46
CA CYS A 129 -7.10 17.62 -0.20
C CYS A 129 -6.13 17.47 0.99
N SER A 130 -6.59 17.83 2.18
CA SER A 130 -5.82 17.61 3.41
C SER A 130 -5.85 16.13 3.83
N ASP A 131 -4.88 15.71 4.65
CA ASP A 131 -4.80 14.34 5.18
C ASP A 131 -6.08 13.95 5.96
N ASN A 132 -6.65 14.90 6.68
CA ASN A 132 -7.90 14.68 7.42
C ASN A 132 -9.11 14.50 6.50
N GLU A 133 -9.18 15.24 5.40
CA GLU A 133 -10.23 15.08 4.39
C GLU A 133 -10.10 13.75 3.66
N ALA A 134 -8.88 13.38 3.27
CA ALA A 134 -8.60 12.07 2.67
C ALA A 134 -9.01 10.92 3.60
N ALA A 135 -8.71 11.03 4.91
CA ALA A 135 -9.10 10.02 5.90
C ALA A 135 -10.63 9.95 6.09
N ARG A 136 -11.32 11.09 6.15
CA ARG A 136 -12.80 11.12 6.22
C ARG A 136 -13.42 10.50 4.98
N ARG A 137 -12.95 10.87 3.79
CA ARG A 137 -13.42 10.31 2.51
C ARG A 137 -13.22 8.79 2.48
N LEU A 138 -12.05 8.31 2.90
CA LEU A 138 -11.76 6.87 2.99
C LEU A 138 -12.80 6.15 3.85
N ASN A 139 -13.05 6.64 5.05
CA ASN A 139 -14.01 6.03 5.96
C ASN A 139 -15.44 6.05 5.41
N GLN A 140 -15.90 7.19 4.89
CA GLN A 140 -17.24 7.33 4.31
C GLN A 140 -17.48 6.38 3.12
N VAL A 141 -16.51 6.30 2.19
CA VAL A 141 -16.64 5.44 1.01
C VAL A 141 -16.58 3.97 1.40
N ARG A 142 -15.68 3.61 2.33
CA ARG A 142 -15.60 2.25 2.88
C ARG A 142 -16.91 1.83 3.54
N ASP A 143 -17.45 2.67 4.40
CA ASP A 143 -18.65 2.35 5.19
C ASP A 143 -19.88 2.20 4.28
N LYS A 144 -20.02 3.05 3.25
CA LYS A 144 -21.04 2.91 2.21
C LYS A 144 -20.87 1.60 1.43
N LEU A 145 -19.64 1.27 1.00
CA LEU A 145 -19.34 0.04 0.28
C LEU A 145 -19.78 -1.20 1.08
N PHE A 146 -19.40 -1.26 2.35
CA PHE A 146 -19.74 -2.40 3.20
C PHE A 146 -21.23 -2.43 3.60
N ALA A 147 -21.89 -1.30 3.72
CA ALA A 147 -23.34 -1.24 3.90
C ALA A 147 -24.06 -1.85 2.70
N THR A 148 -23.64 -1.51 1.48
CA THR A 148 -24.20 -2.06 0.25
C THR A 148 -23.96 -3.58 0.16
N ILE A 149 -22.74 -4.05 0.44
CA ILE A 149 -22.40 -5.47 0.42
C ILE A 149 -23.29 -6.26 1.41
N ARG A 150 -23.45 -5.75 2.64
CA ARG A 150 -24.31 -6.39 3.66
C ARG A 150 -25.77 -6.45 3.25
N ALA A 151 -26.31 -5.36 2.69
CA ALA A 151 -27.70 -5.33 2.23
C ALA A 151 -27.97 -6.35 1.13
N GLU A 152 -27.05 -6.49 0.17
CA GLU A 152 -27.14 -7.50 -0.91
C GLU A 152 -27.00 -8.94 -0.39
N GLN A 153 -26.20 -9.17 0.67
CA GLN A 153 -26.10 -10.48 1.30
C GLN A 153 -27.37 -10.85 2.07
N ALA A 154 -27.97 -9.90 2.77
CA ALA A 154 -29.20 -10.12 3.50
C ALA A 154 -30.42 -10.36 2.56
N GLY A 155 -30.46 -9.72 1.40
CA GLY A 155 -31.50 -9.95 0.41
C GLY A 155 -31.36 -11.21 -0.43
N ALA A 156 -30.22 -11.91 -0.32
CA ALA A 156 -29.94 -13.15 -1.07
C ALA A 156 -30.07 -14.42 -0.20
N ALA A 157 -30.35 -14.28 1.10
CA ALA A 157 -30.60 -15.37 2.06
C ALA A 157 -32.11 -15.60 2.21
#